data_82f18794f6f6710a34a0cb700d6319e2
#
_entry.id   82f18794f6f6710a34a0cb700d6319e2
#
_cell.length_a   1.000
_cell.length_b   1.000
_cell.length_c   1.000
_cell.angle_alpha   90.00
_cell.angle_beta   90.00
_cell.angle_gamma   90.00
#
_symmetry.space_group_name_H-M   'P 1'
#
loop_
_entity.id
_entity.type
_entity.pdbx_description
1 polymer ?
#
loop_
_entity_poly.entity_id
_entity_poly.type
_entity_poly.pdbx_seq_one_letter_code
_entity_poly.pdbx_strand_id
1 'polypeptide(L)' 'MPFVHIDLFEGRTDEQKIALAHEITEAVIKNTGAPKSAIHVFINDMKEGTYFPQGEIKKANN' A
#
# COMPACT_ATOMS: atom_id res chain seq x y z
N MET A 1 -8.58 12.60 9.45
CA MET A 1 -8.87 11.24 8.93
C MET A 1 -7.80 10.85 7.93
N PRO A 2 -6.68 10.23 8.37
CA PRO A 2 -5.64 9.88 7.41
C PRO A 2 -6.04 8.70 6.53
N PHE A 3 -5.76 8.84 5.23
CA PHE A 3 -5.95 7.79 4.25
C PHE A 3 -4.60 7.51 3.61
N VAL A 4 -4.19 6.26 3.62
CA VAL A 4 -2.92 5.84 3.02
C VAL A 4 -3.22 4.91 1.86
N HIS A 5 -2.71 5.23 0.69
CA HIS A 5 -2.91 4.41 -0.49
C HIS A 5 -1.57 3.86 -0.94
N ILE A 6 -1.50 2.54 -1.13
CA ILE A 6 -0.30 1.87 -1.57
C ILE A 6 -0.62 1.09 -2.83
N ASP A 7 0.15 1.34 -3.88
CA ASP A 7 0.04 0.55 -5.10
C ASP A 7 1.30 -0.29 -5.22
N LEU A 8 1.12 -1.59 -5.41
CA LEU A 8 2.25 -2.48 -5.61
C LEU A 8 1.84 -3.57 -6.58
N PHE A 9 2.83 -4.17 -7.23
CA PHE A 9 2.54 -5.26 -8.15
C PHE A 9 1.98 -6.46 -7.40
N GLU A 10 1.05 -7.15 -8.04
CA GLU A 10 0.45 -8.36 -7.46
C GLU A 10 1.51 -9.42 -7.20
N GLY A 11 1.21 -10.33 -6.30
CA GLY A 11 2.11 -11.42 -5.96
C GLY A 11 2.44 -11.50 -4.47
N ARG A 12 2.07 -10.49 -3.69
CA ARG A 12 2.25 -10.55 -2.24
C ARG A 12 1.14 -11.37 -1.63
N THR A 13 1.48 -12.11 -0.58
CA THR A 13 0.48 -12.89 0.13
C THR A 13 -0.43 -12.00 0.96
N ASP A 14 -1.58 -12.55 1.37
CA ASP A 14 -2.47 -11.80 2.26
C ASP A 14 -1.77 -11.46 3.56
N GLU A 15 -0.97 -12.40 4.10
CA GLU A 15 -0.24 -12.16 5.33
C GLU A 15 0.74 -11.00 5.20
N GLN A 16 1.42 -10.90 4.05
CA GLN A 16 2.33 -9.80 3.81
C GLN A 16 1.58 -8.46 3.77
N LYS A 17 0.43 -8.43 3.13
CA LYS A 17 -0.35 -7.20 3.03
C LYS A 17 -0.94 -6.81 4.38
N ILE A 18 -1.37 -7.80 5.16
CA ILE A 18 -1.90 -7.53 6.52
C ILE A 18 -0.80 -6.92 7.39
N ALA A 19 0.41 -7.52 7.35
CA ALA A 19 1.52 -7.00 8.14
C ALA A 19 1.89 -5.58 7.72
N LEU A 20 1.91 -5.33 6.41
CA LEU A 20 2.23 -4.00 5.89
C LEU A 20 1.19 -2.98 6.36
N ALA A 21 -0.10 -3.30 6.23
CA ALA A 21 -1.15 -2.39 6.65
C ALA A 21 -1.07 -2.11 8.15
N HIS A 22 -0.74 -3.12 8.95
CA HIS A 22 -0.62 -2.96 10.39
C HIS A 22 0.54 -2.01 10.74
N GLU A 23 1.69 -2.22 10.12
CA GLU A 23 2.86 -1.38 10.40
C GLU A 23 2.67 0.05 9.92
N ILE A 24 2.02 0.24 8.78
CA ILE A 24 1.73 1.58 8.28
C ILE A 24 0.79 2.29 9.24
N THR A 25 -0.24 1.59 9.74
CA THR A 25 -1.18 2.17 10.70
C THR A 25 -0.44 2.64 11.95
N GLU A 26 0.47 1.80 12.47
CA GLU A 26 1.23 2.17 13.65
C GLU A 26 2.13 3.38 13.40
N ALA A 27 2.73 3.46 12.22
CA ALA A 27 3.57 4.59 11.85
C ALA A 27 2.75 5.89 11.78
N VAL A 28 1.53 5.83 11.25
CA VAL A 28 0.67 7.00 11.19
C VAL A 28 0.29 7.46 12.58
N ILE A 29 -0.06 6.53 13.47
CA ILE A 29 -0.39 6.89 14.86
C ILE A 29 0.81 7.59 15.50
N LYS A 30 1.99 7.01 15.35
CA LYS A 30 3.19 7.52 15.99
C LYS A 30 3.53 8.93 15.53
N ASN A 31 3.36 9.19 14.25
CA ASN A 31 3.83 10.45 13.65
C ASN A 31 2.77 11.53 13.56
N THR A 32 1.50 11.19 13.59
CA THR A 32 0.44 12.19 13.47
C THR A 32 -0.42 12.33 14.72
N GLY A 33 -0.38 11.33 15.60
CA GLY A 33 -1.26 11.33 16.76
C GLY A 33 -2.71 10.99 16.45
N ALA A 34 -3.02 10.60 15.21
CA ALA A 34 -4.39 10.27 14.85
C ALA A 34 -4.84 9.01 15.59
N PRO A 35 -6.12 8.93 16.00
CA PRO A 35 -6.61 7.71 16.63
C PRO A 35 -6.67 6.58 15.60
N LYS A 36 -6.43 5.37 16.06
CA LYS A 36 -6.40 4.20 15.18
C LYS A 36 -7.68 4.07 14.38
N SER A 37 -8.82 4.40 14.98
CA SER A 37 -10.13 4.28 14.33
C SER A 37 -10.29 5.21 13.13
N ALA A 38 -9.45 6.23 13.02
CA ALA A 38 -9.54 7.21 11.93
C ALA A 38 -8.60 6.90 10.78
N ILE A 39 -7.77 5.85 10.90
CA ILE A 39 -6.73 5.56 9.93
C ILE A 39 -7.21 4.47 8.98
N HIS A 40 -7.11 4.75 7.68
CA HIS A 40 -7.53 3.82 6.64
C HIS A 40 -6.37 3.56 5.69
N VAL A 41 -6.07 2.29 5.46
CA VAL A 41 -4.98 1.90 4.56
C VAL A 41 -5.58 1.09 3.41
N PHE A 42 -5.26 1.51 2.19
CA PHE A 42 -5.72 0.83 0.98
C PHE A 42 -4.50 0.27 0.26
N ILE A 43 -4.54 -1.01 -0.08
CA ILE A 43 -3.46 -1.65 -0.82
C ILE A 43 -4.06 -2.15 -2.13
N ASN A 44 -3.55 -1.64 -3.24
CA ASN A 44 -4.01 -2.01 -4.57
C ASN A 44 -3.00 -2.93 -5.22
N ASP A 45 -3.44 -4.11 -5.61
CA ASP A 45 -2.62 -5.04 -6.38
C ASP A 45 -2.66 -4.63 -7.85
N MET A 46 -1.52 -4.27 -8.41
CA MET A 46 -1.43 -3.88 -9.81
C MET A 46 -1.08 -5.10 -10.65
N LYS A 47 -1.81 -5.31 -11.72
CA LYS A 47 -1.49 -6.37 -12.67
C LYS A 47 -0.39 -5.91 -13.60
N GLU A 48 0.39 -6.86 -14.10
CA GLU A 48 1.38 -6.54 -15.12
C GLU A 48 0.70 -5.91 -16.31
N GLY A 49 1.37 -4.93 -16.92
CA GLY A 49 0.83 -4.22 -18.06
C GLY A 49 -0.07 -3.06 -17.71
N THR A 50 -0.19 -2.71 -16.41
CA THR A 50 -1.06 -1.61 -16.01
C THR A 50 -0.30 -0.39 -15.51
N TYR A 51 1.02 -0.48 -15.39
CA TYR A 51 1.84 0.62 -14.89
C TYR A 51 2.80 1.06 -16.00
N PHE A 52 2.76 2.33 -16.33
CA PHE A 52 3.47 2.87 -17.49
C PHE A 52 4.28 4.11 -17.10
N PRO A 53 5.46 3.93 -16.47
CA PRO A 53 6.28 5.10 -16.18
C PRO A 53 6.72 5.72 -17.51
N GLN A 54 6.48 7.02 -17.67
CA GLN A 54 6.79 7.76 -18.89
C GLN A 54 6.11 7.17 -20.13
N GLY A 55 4.97 6.47 -19.92
CA GLY A 55 4.25 5.86 -21.02
C GLY A 55 4.83 4.53 -21.53
N GLU A 56 5.86 4.01 -20.87
CA GLU A 56 6.48 2.73 -21.24
C GLU A 56 5.97 1.64 -20.32
N ILE A 57 5.81 0.45 -20.87
CA ILE A 57 5.35 -0.67 -20.06
C ILE A 57 6.43 -1.08 -19.07
N LYS A 58 6.01 -1.38 -17.83
CA LYS A 58 6.93 -1.78 -16.78
C LYS A 58 6.44 -3.08 -16.17
N LYS A 59 7.28 -4.09 -16.15
CA LYS A 59 6.95 -5.37 -15.54
C LYS A 59 7.38 -5.40 -14.09
N ALA A 60 6.71 -6.25 -13.30
CA ALA A 60 7.03 -6.41 -11.90
C ALA A 60 8.46 -6.92 -11.73
N ASN A 61 9.14 -6.36 -10.76
CA ASN A 61 10.50 -6.71 -10.40
C ASN A 61 10.51 -7.05 -8.93
N ASN A 62 10.49 -8.32 -8.59
CA ASN A 62 10.44 -8.71 -7.19
C ASN A 62 11.76 -9.18 -6.67
#